data_e0197acea0a9d71313801cb37904433e
#
_entry.id   e0197acea0a9d71313801cb37904433e
#
_cell.length_a   1.000
_cell.length_b   1.000
_cell.length_c   1.000
_cell.angle_alpha   90.00
_cell.angle_beta   90.00
_cell.angle_gamma   90.00
#
_symmetry.space_group_name_H-M   'P 1'
#
loop_
_entity.id
_entity.type
_entity.pdbx_description
1 polymer ?
#
loop_
_entity_poly.entity_id
_entity_poly.type
_entity_poly.pdbx_seq_one_letter_code
_entity_poly.pdbx_strand_id
1 'polypeptide(L)'
;MRIGLLIPANLYFAPYVKIYTTILDELQVNYDLIYFDKKGLNEPAAYRFSLPMDSSASQWKRLVNYIRYSCFLRKTIKREAYDKLIVFGPQIGIFLYGFLKKHYRKKFILDYRDLSIEQKFKKKYESLLKISSYNVISSPGFEKCLPKNIEYILSHNFDIKLLKEALSEKPHNTTELFGVDRRISVLTIGGIRDYEQNAAVMTALANNPSFKIDFVGRGEENADVRLRELAEKERITNVHFQGYYEKSEEPRLVRECTFLNIFYPRKLSHDTALSNRFYNSLIFGKPMITTANTVQGDYVTNYGLGVAINNTANLGPLLENYIKEFDMKKYETNRKYLLNSFLRDYDIFKNVVTIFATQS
;
A
#
# COMPACT_ATOMS: atom_id res chain seq x y z
N MET A 1 -17.12 13.46 -22.36
CA MET A 1 -16.40 12.18 -22.17
C MET A 1 -16.78 11.59 -20.81
N ARG A 2 -16.98 10.28 -20.73
CA ARG A 2 -17.34 9.54 -19.50
C ARG A 2 -16.38 8.36 -19.31
N ILE A 3 -15.84 8.21 -18.08
CA ILE A 3 -14.81 7.21 -17.77
C ILE A 3 -15.36 6.17 -16.78
N GLY A 4 -15.17 4.88 -17.07
CA GLY A 4 -15.51 3.80 -16.14
C GLY A 4 -14.28 3.34 -15.34
N LEU A 5 -14.36 3.36 -14.00
CA LEU A 5 -13.32 2.86 -13.09
C LEU A 5 -13.70 1.45 -12.63
N LEU A 6 -12.92 0.43 -13.05
CA LEU A 6 -13.20 -0.99 -12.80
C LEU A 6 -12.36 -1.49 -11.62
N ILE A 7 -12.99 -1.72 -10.47
CA ILE A 7 -12.31 -1.94 -9.19
C ILE A 7 -12.52 -3.39 -8.72
N PRO A 8 -11.44 -4.16 -8.41
CA PRO A 8 -11.50 -5.60 -8.08
C PRO A 8 -11.91 -5.91 -6.64
N ALA A 9 -12.17 -4.91 -5.82
CA ALA A 9 -12.44 -5.04 -4.38
C ALA A 9 -13.37 -3.96 -3.89
N ASN A 10 -13.74 -4.03 -2.61
CA ASN A 10 -14.41 -2.96 -1.90
C ASN A 10 -13.58 -1.67 -1.92
N LEU A 11 -14.23 -0.51 -1.98
CA LEU A 11 -13.58 0.80 -2.05
C LEU A 11 -12.74 1.09 -0.80
N TYR A 12 -13.20 0.64 0.36
CA TYR A 12 -12.47 0.71 1.63
C TYR A 12 -11.05 0.11 1.53
N PHE A 13 -10.88 -0.97 0.76
CA PHE A 13 -9.58 -1.63 0.54
C PHE A 13 -8.85 -1.11 -0.69
N ALA A 14 -9.39 -0.10 -1.37
CA ALA A 14 -8.82 0.48 -2.59
C ALA A 14 -8.63 2.01 -2.48
N PRO A 15 -7.92 2.53 -1.46
CA PRO A 15 -7.77 3.97 -1.24
C PRO A 15 -7.09 4.69 -2.41
N TYR A 16 -6.31 3.98 -3.21
CA TYR A 16 -5.67 4.49 -4.42
C TYR A 16 -6.67 4.97 -5.50
N VAL A 17 -7.91 4.52 -5.48
CA VAL A 17 -8.97 4.99 -6.38
C VAL A 17 -9.21 6.47 -6.18
N LYS A 18 -9.12 6.95 -4.93
CA LYS A 18 -9.30 8.37 -4.58
C LYS A 18 -8.30 9.29 -5.28
N ILE A 19 -7.10 8.80 -5.57
CA ILE A 19 -6.09 9.60 -6.29
C ILE A 19 -6.60 9.93 -7.70
N TYR A 20 -7.19 8.95 -8.39
CA TYR A 20 -7.78 9.16 -9.71
C TYR A 20 -9.03 10.03 -9.65
N THR A 21 -9.96 9.74 -8.71
CA THR A 21 -11.21 10.51 -8.64
C THR A 21 -10.95 11.97 -8.30
N THR A 22 -9.98 12.26 -7.42
CA THR A 22 -9.57 13.65 -7.14
C THR A 22 -9.11 14.39 -8.41
N ILE A 23 -8.29 13.74 -9.24
CA ILE A 23 -7.84 14.36 -10.51
C ILE A 23 -9.00 14.54 -11.48
N LEU A 24 -9.89 13.54 -11.61
CA LEU A 24 -11.04 13.61 -12.49
C LEU A 24 -12.05 14.68 -12.03
N ASP A 25 -12.25 14.84 -10.73
CA ASP A 25 -13.10 15.89 -10.13
C ASP A 25 -12.52 17.29 -10.41
N GLU A 26 -11.20 17.48 -10.25
CA GLU A 26 -10.50 18.73 -10.59
C GLU A 26 -10.67 19.09 -12.08
N LEU A 27 -10.72 18.08 -12.95
CA LEU A 27 -10.90 18.24 -14.40
C LEU A 27 -12.38 18.33 -14.82
N GLN A 28 -13.31 18.17 -13.89
CA GLN A 28 -14.76 18.10 -14.15
C GLN A 28 -15.15 17.03 -15.18
N VAL A 29 -14.43 15.90 -15.18
CA VAL A 29 -14.69 14.76 -16.05
C VAL A 29 -15.68 13.80 -15.38
N ASN A 30 -16.75 13.45 -16.08
CA ASN A 30 -17.73 12.49 -15.59
C ASN A 30 -17.14 11.08 -15.52
N TYR A 31 -17.32 10.40 -14.38
CA TYR A 31 -16.88 9.03 -14.19
C TYR A 31 -17.86 8.22 -13.34
N ASP A 32 -17.76 6.90 -13.46
CA ASP A 32 -18.48 5.96 -12.62
C ASP A 32 -17.53 4.97 -11.94
N LEU A 33 -17.77 4.72 -10.66
CA LEU A 33 -17.12 3.64 -9.92
C LEU A 33 -17.92 2.35 -10.12
N ILE A 34 -17.23 1.27 -10.54
CA ILE A 34 -17.80 -0.05 -10.73
C ILE A 34 -16.96 -1.03 -9.93
N TYR A 35 -17.48 -1.51 -8.81
CA TYR A 35 -16.67 -2.30 -7.89
C TYR A 35 -17.24 -3.67 -7.54
N PHE A 36 -16.37 -4.55 -7.08
CA PHE A 36 -16.70 -5.86 -6.57
C PHE A 36 -16.87 -5.80 -5.03
N ASP A 37 -18.10 -5.82 -4.57
CA ASP A 37 -18.42 -5.90 -3.15
C ASP A 37 -18.27 -7.34 -2.63
N LYS A 38 -17.09 -7.64 -2.11
CA LYS A 38 -16.72 -8.94 -1.54
C LYS A 38 -17.08 -9.08 -0.06
N LYS A 39 -17.30 -7.97 0.63
CA LYS A 39 -17.50 -7.93 2.08
C LYS A 39 -18.93 -7.54 2.47
N GLY A 40 -19.80 -7.19 1.51
CA GLY A 40 -21.15 -6.73 1.78
C GLY A 40 -21.21 -5.34 2.44
N LEU A 41 -20.22 -4.47 2.20
CA LEU A 41 -20.12 -3.15 2.85
C LEU A 41 -21.09 -2.12 2.26
N ASN A 42 -21.62 -2.38 1.07
CA ASN A 42 -22.58 -1.50 0.42
C ASN A 42 -22.10 -0.04 0.26
N GLU A 43 -20.88 0.13 -0.22
CA GLU A 43 -20.23 1.44 -0.38
C GLU A 43 -20.85 2.24 -1.53
N PRO A 44 -20.82 3.59 -1.47
CA PRO A 44 -21.42 4.45 -2.50
C PRO A 44 -20.64 4.35 -3.81
N ALA A 45 -21.32 3.89 -4.87
CA ALA A 45 -20.79 3.79 -6.22
C ALA A 45 -21.94 3.70 -7.24
N ALA A 46 -21.66 4.01 -8.50
CA ALA A 46 -22.64 3.92 -9.57
C ALA A 46 -23.09 2.46 -9.80
N TYR A 47 -22.14 1.51 -9.78
CA TYR A 47 -22.41 0.10 -10.02
C TYR A 47 -21.68 -0.81 -9.04
N ARG A 48 -22.43 -1.70 -8.41
CA ARG A 48 -21.93 -2.67 -7.45
C ARG A 48 -22.24 -4.10 -7.92
N PHE A 49 -21.24 -4.95 -7.94
CA PHE A 49 -21.42 -6.39 -8.05
C PHE A 49 -21.25 -7.01 -6.67
N SER A 50 -22.35 -7.35 -6.01
CA SER A 50 -22.33 -7.92 -4.67
C SER A 50 -22.29 -9.44 -4.72
N LEU A 51 -21.19 -10.00 -4.24
CA LEU A 51 -21.03 -11.44 -4.05
C LEU A 51 -20.04 -11.65 -2.89
N PRO A 52 -20.52 -11.74 -1.65
CA PRO A 52 -19.69 -11.94 -0.48
C PRO A 52 -18.78 -13.15 -0.63
N MET A 53 -17.51 -12.94 -0.32
CA MET A 53 -16.47 -13.94 -0.49
C MET A 53 -15.57 -13.97 0.75
N ASP A 54 -15.51 -15.13 1.38
CA ASP A 54 -14.60 -15.37 2.49
C ASP A 54 -13.14 -15.38 2.01
N SER A 55 -12.24 -14.94 2.89
CA SER A 55 -10.79 -15.03 2.68
C SER A 55 -10.30 -16.47 2.54
N SER A 56 -10.99 -17.44 3.15
CA SER A 56 -10.74 -18.88 3.05
C SER A 56 -11.26 -19.53 1.77
N ALA A 57 -11.99 -18.78 0.91
CA ALA A 57 -12.60 -19.33 -0.30
C ALA A 57 -11.57 -20.01 -1.22
N SER A 58 -11.90 -21.20 -1.73
CA SER A 58 -11.05 -21.97 -2.64
C SER A 58 -10.69 -21.18 -3.91
N GLN A 59 -9.55 -21.53 -4.54
CA GLN A 59 -9.10 -20.87 -5.78
C GLN A 59 -10.16 -20.98 -6.90
N TRP A 60 -10.86 -22.10 -7.01
CA TRP A 60 -11.95 -22.30 -7.96
C TRP A 60 -13.13 -21.35 -7.71
N LYS A 61 -13.56 -21.21 -6.48
CA LYS A 61 -14.64 -20.29 -6.11
C LYS A 61 -14.26 -18.84 -6.44
N ARG A 62 -13.02 -18.45 -6.14
CA ARG A 62 -12.48 -17.13 -6.53
C ARG A 62 -12.48 -16.94 -8.04
N LEU A 63 -12.03 -17.92 -8.81
CA LEU A 63 -12.01 -17.87 -10.28
C LEU A 63 -13.42 -17.68 -10.85
N VAL A 64 -14.39 -18.49 -10.43
CA VAL A 64 -15.79 -18.39 -10.87
C VAL A 64 -16.37 -17.02 -10.55
N ASN A 65 -16.10 -16.49 -9.37
CA ASN A 65 -16.58 -15.18 -8.96
C ASN A 65 -15.99 -14.05 -9.81
N TYR A 66 -14.71 -14.13 -10.17
CA TYR A 66 -14.11 -13.16 -11.11
C TYR A 66 -14.65 -13.28 -12.53
N ILE A 67 -14.99 -14.49 -13.00
CA ILE A 67 -15.67 -14.66 -14.29
C ILE A 67 -17.06 -14.01 -14.26
N ARG A 68 -17.85 -14.24 -13.21
CA ARG A 68 -19.17 -13.60 -13.02
C ARG A 68 -19.05 -12.08 -12.98
N TYR A 69 -18.09 -11.56 -12.21
CA TYR A 69 -17.81 -10.13 -12.17
C TYR A 69 -17.41 -9.58 -13.54
N SER A 70 -16.58 -10.28 -14.30
CA SER A 70 -16.20 -9.89 -15.66
C SER A 70 -17.38 -9.85 -16.63
N CYS A 71 -18.34 -10.77 -16.48
CA CYS A 71 -19.59 -10.75 -17.26
C CYS A 71 -20.46 -9.53 -16.88
N PHE A 72 -20.56 -9.21 -15.59
CA PHE A 72 -21.24 -8.01 -15.10
C PHE A 72 -20.58 -6.75 -15.66
N LEU A 73 -19.26 -6.63 -15.57
CA LEU A 73 -18.49 -5.52 -16.12
C LEU A 73 -18.76 -5.31 -17.62
N ARG A 74 -18.70 -6.39 -18.44
CA ARG A 74 -18.98 -6.29 -19.88
C ARG A 74 -20.39 -5.77 -20.17
N LYS A 75 -21.40 -6.23 -19.43
CA LYS A 75 -22.79 -5.76 -19.57
C LYS A 75 -22.89 -4.28 -19.20
N THR A 76 -22.34 -3.88 -18.08
CA THR A 76 -22.35 -2.49 -17.59
C THR A 76 -21.62 -1.59 -18.57
N ILE A 77 -20.38 -1.93 -18.99
CA ILE A 77 -19.59 -1.12 -19.92
C ILE A 77 -20.33 -0.92 -21.26
N LYS A 78 -20.96 -1.98 -21.80
CA LYS A 78 -21.74 -1.86 -23.05
C LYS A 78 -22.98 -0.99 -22.89
N ARG A 79 -23.68 -1.09 -21.75
CA ARG A 79 -24.89 -0.30 -21.50
C ARG A 79 -24.59 1.18 -21.33
N GLU A 80 -23.53 1.49 -20.56
CA GLU A 80 -23.17 2.87 -20.23
C GLU A 80 -22.31 3.54 -21.31
N ALA A 81 -21.79 2.78 -22.28
CA ALA A 81 -20.99 3.25 -23.41
C ALA A 81 -19.86 4.21 -23.02
N TYR A 82 -19.05 3.83 -22.02
CA TYR A 82 -17.90 4.62 -21.58
C TYR A 82 -16.94 4.89 -22.75
N ASP A 83 -16.43 6.11 -22.82
CA ASP A 83 -15.42 6.49 -23.81
C ASP A 83 -14.05 5.84 -23.48
N LYS A 84 -13.71 5.79 -22.20
CA LYS A 84 -12.45 5.25 -21.68
C LYS A 84 -12.64 4.49 -20.37
N LEU A 85 -11.63 3.69 -20.01
CA LEU A 85 -11.66 2.89 -18.79
C LEU A 85 -10.38 3.08 -17.98
N ILE A 86 -10.50 2.99 -16.64
CA ILE A 86 -9.39 2.78 -15.73
C ILE A 86 -9.59 1.39 -15.11
N VAL A 87 -8.66 0.48 -15.37
CA VAL A 87 -8.75 -0.93 -15.00
C VAL A 87 -7.78 -1.22 -13.88
N PHE A 88 -8.28 -1.44 -12.67
CA PHE A 88 -7.48 -1.75 -11.51
C PHE A 88 -7.25 -3.26 -11.38
N GLY A 89 -5.98 -3.61 -11.26
CA GLY A 89 -5.51 -4.97 -11.04
C GLY A 89 -5.47 -5.86 -12.28
N PRO A 90 -4.49 -6.78 -12.31
CA PRO A 90 -4.27 -7.66 -13.44
C PRO A 90 -5.43 -8.64 -13.69
N GLN A 91 -6.17 -9.02 -12.65
CA GLN A 91 -7.28 -9.96 -12.74
C GLN A 91 -8.36 -9.45 -13.70
N ILE A 92 -8.84 -8.22 -13.49
CA ILE A 92 -9.88 -7.61 -14.34
C ILE A 92 -9.36 -7.53 -15.78
N GLY A 93 -8.15 -7.01 -15.96
CA GLY A 93 -7.55 -6.86 -17.28
C GLY A 93 -7.44 -8.18 -18.03
N ILE A 94 -6.97 -9.25 -17.37
CA ILE A 94 -6.81 -10.58 -17.97
C ILE A 94 -8.17 -11.19 -18.36
N PHE A 95 -9.18 -11.10 -17.48
CA PHE A 95 -10.52 -11.63 -17.77
C PHE A 95 -11.26 -10.82 -18.84
N LEU A 96 -11.00 -9.53 -18.94
CA LEU A 96 -11.57 -8.66 -19.96
C LEU A 96 -10.71 -8.54 -21.22
N TYR A 97 -9.55 -9.20 -21.33
CA TYR A 97 -8.56 -8.99 -22.40
C TYR A 97 -9.17 -8.95 -23.80
N GLY A 98 -9.96 -9.98 -24.18
CA GLY A 98 -10.58 -10.03 -25.52
C GLY A 98 -11.55 -8.88 -25.77
N PHE A 99 -12.30 -8.46 -24.76
CA PHE A 99 -13.22 -7.33 -24.83
C PHE A 99 -12.45 -6.00 -24.95
N LEU A 100 -11.42 -5.79 -24.11
CA LEU A 100 -10.57 -4.59 -24.14
C LEU A 100 -9.81 -4.48 -25.47
N LYS A 101 -9.27 -5.59 -25.98
CA LYS A 101 -8.57 -5.64 -27.27
C LYS A 101 -9.49 -5.21 -28.42
N LYS A 102 -10.76 -5.64 -28.40
CA LYS A 102 -11.72 -5.38 -29.49
C LYS A 102 -12.32 -3.97 -29.43
N HIS A 103 -12.61 -3.47 -28.23
CA HIS A 103 -13.44 -2.26 -28.07
C HIS A 103 -12.72 -1.08 -27.43
N TYR A 104 -11.62 -1.33 -26.66
CA TYR A 104 -10.94 -0.31 -25.85
C TYR A 104 -9.41 -0.28 -26.08
N ARG A 105 -8.94 -0.76 -27.25
CA ARG A 105 -7.51 -0.68 -27.58
C ARG A 105 -7.06 0.78 -27.54
N LYS A 106 -6.00 1.08 -26.72
CA LYS A 106 -5.50 2.43 -26.45
C LYS A 106 -6.54 3.41 -25.86
N LYS A 107 -7.57 2.84 -25.18
CA LYS A 107 -8.62 3.62 -24.50
C LYS A 107 -8.77 3.20 -23.04
N PHE A 108 -7.72 2.63 -22.43
CA PHE A 108 -7.72 2.33 -21.00
C PHE A 108 -6.36 2.50 -20.38
N ILE A 109 -6.36 2.90 -19.10
CA ILE A 109 -5.23 2.80 -18.18
C ILE A 109 -5.31 1.44 -17.48
N LEU A 110 -4.18 0.73 -17.39
CA LEU A 110 -4.05 -0.47 -16.56
C LEU A 110 -3.24 -0.13 -15.32
N ASP A 111 -3.87 -0.23 -14.14
CA ASP A 111 -3.23 0.07 -12.86
C ASP A 111 -2.91 -1.21 -12.10
N TYR A 112 -1.63 -1.42 -11.81
CA TYR A 112 -1.09 -2.59 -11.14
C TYR A 112 -0.68 -2.24 -9.70
N ARG A 113 -1.39 -2.82 -8.73
CA ARG A 113 -1.17 -2.54 -7.31
C ARG A 113 -0.57 -3.70 -6.53
N ASP A 114 -0.86 -4.94 -6.94
CA ASP A 114 -0.43 -6.16 -6.25
C ASP A 114 -0.17 -7.29 -7.23
N LEU A 115 0.76 -8.18 -6.85
CA LEU A 115 0.98 -9.43 -7.57
C LEU A 115 -0.27 -10.32 -7.50
N SER A 116 -0.60 -10.95 -8.64
CA SER A 116 -1.80 -11.77 -8.74
C SER A 116 -1.65 -12.87 -9.79
N ILE A 117 -2.72 -13.10 -10.57
CA ILE A 117 -2.80 -14.17 -11.58
C ILE A 117 -1.90 -13.93 -12.81
N GLU A 118 -1.42 -12.70 -13.03
CA GLU A 118 -0.56 -12.36 -14.17
C GLU A 118 0.73 -13.21 -14.20
N GLN A 119 1.22 -13.63 -13.03
CA GLN A 119 2.39 -14.52 -12.95
C GLN A 119 2.15 -15.88 -13.65
N LYS A 120 0.88 -16.32 -13.69
CA LYS A 120 0.45 -17.55 -14.41
C LYS A 120 0.09 -17.26 -15.87
N PHE A 121 -0.21 -16.02 -16.23
CA PHE A 121 -0.66 -15.60 -17.57
C PHE A 121 0.26 -14.57 -18.23
N LYS A 122 1.57 -14.71 -18.06
CA LYS A 122 2.59 -13.71 -18.46
C LYS A 122 2.41 -13.20 -19.89
N LYS A 123 2.32 -14.08 -20.89
CA LYS A 123 2.15 -13.69 -22.30
C LYS A 123 0.88 -12.89 -22.56
N LYS A 124 -0.23 -13.29 -21.92
CA LYS A 124 -1.52 -12.58 -22.06
C LYS A 124 -1.47 -11.21 -21.37
N TYR A 125 -0.83 -11.15 -20.21
CA TYR A 125 -0.66 -9.91 -19.47
C TYR A 125 0.26 -8.91 -20.21
N GLU A 126 1.37 -9.39 -20.77
CA GLU A 126 2.21 -8.57 -21.66
C GLU A 126 1.44 -8.04 -22.87
N SER A 127 0.61 -8.86 -23.49
CA SER A 127 -0.26 -8.43 -24.59
C SER A 127 -1.29 -7.39 -24.14
N LEU A 128 -1.78 -7.48 -22.90
CA LEU A 128 -2.69 -6.51 -22.29
C LEU A 128 -1.98 -5.15 -22.06
N LEU A 129 -0.77 -5.16 -21.51
CA LEU A 129 0.07 -3.98 -21.32
C LEU A 129 0.34 -3.24 -22.64
N LYS A 130 0.57 -3.97 -23.73
CA LYS A 130 0.83 -3.39 -25.07
C LYS A 130 -0.40 -2.69 -25.68
N ILE A 131 -1.61 -3.07 -25.32
CA ILE A 131 -2.85 -2.51 -25.84
C ILE A 131 -3.47 -1.43 -24.93
N SER A 132 -2.99 -1.24 -23.70
CA SER A 132 -3.36 -0.12 -22.83
C SER A 132 -2.86 1.21 -23.40
N SER A 133 -3.43 2.32 -22.99
CA SER A 133 -2.87 3.66 -23.23
C SER A 133 -1.65 3.88 -22.34
N TYR A 134 -1.82 3.60 -21.06
CA TYR A 134 -0.79 3.76 -20.03
C TYR A 134 -0.82 2.60 -19.06
N ASN A 135 0.35 2.26 -18.51
CA ASN A 135 0.53 1.23 -17.49
C ASN A 135 1.04 1.89 -16.20
N VAL A 136 0.25 1.79 -15.16
CA VAL A 136 0.56 2.38 -13.86
C VAL A 136 0.95 1.29 -12.88
N ILE A 137 1.98 1.55 -12.06
CA ILE A 137 2.43 0.67 -10.98
C ILE A 137 2.52 1.44 -9.67
N SER A 138 2.29 0.80 -8.53
CA SER A 138 2.35 1.47 -7.22
C SER A 138 3.71 1.38 -6.53
N SER A 139 4.64 0.65 -7.09
CA SER A 139 5.99 0.50 -6.54
C SER A 139 7.01 0.23 -7.65
N PRO A 140 8.18 0.84 -7.63
CA PRO A 140 9.24 0.54 -8.59
C PRO A 140 9.74 -0.90 -8.47
N GLY A 141 9.56 -1.53 -7.32
CA GLY A 141 9.92 -2.94 -7.12
C GLY A 141 9.16 -3.90 -8.03
N PHE A 142 7.98 -3.54 -8.52
CA PHE A 142 7.20 -4.39 -9.44
C PHE A 142 7.86 -4.55 -10.81
N GLU A 143 8.73 -3.63 -11.23
CA GLU A 143 9.49 -3.77 -12.48
C GLU A 143 10.36 -5.03 -12.50
N LYS A 144 10.76 -5.56 -11.32
CA LYS A 144 11.48 -6.84 -11.21
C LYS A 144 10.65 -8.05 -11.69
N CYS A 145 9.31 -7.92 -11.68
CA CYS A 145 8.35 -8.98 -11.98
C CYS A 145 7.59 -8.76 -13.29
N LEU A 146 7.67 -7.57 -13.85
CA LEU A 146 6.93 -7.14 -15.03
C LEU A 146 7.81 -7.12 -16.28
N PRO A 147 7.23 -7.15 -17.51
CA PRO A 147 7.98 -7.07 -18.76
C PRO A 147 8.82 -5.79 -18.86
N LYS A 148 10.12 -5.92 -19.14
CA LYS A 148 11.07 -4.78 -19.16
C LYS A 148 10.91 -3.83 -20.35
N ASN A 149 10.27 -4.26 -21.43
CA ASN A 149 10.09 -3.47 -22.66
C ASN A 149 8.76 -2.71 -22.67
N ILE A 150 8.25 -2.38 -21.50
CA ILE A 150 7.01 -1.63 -21.29
C ILE A 150 7.33 -0.44 -20.40
N GLU A 151 6.81 0.72 -20.75
CA GLU A 151 6.89 1.91 -19.90
C GLU A 151 5.87 1.83 -18.77
N TYR A 152 6.31 2.14 -17.55
CA TYR A 152 5.49 2.18 -16.36
C TYR A 152 5.52 3.55 -15.70
N ILE A 153 4.38 3.99 -15.23
CA ILE A 153 4.20 5.25 -14.53
C ILE A 153 3.97 4.94 -13.06
N LEU A 154 4.72 5.58 -12.19
CA LEU A 154 4.57 5.39 -10.75
C LEU A 154 3.37 6.18 -10.22
N SER A 155 2.51 5.51 -9.46
CA SER A 155 1.43 6.11 -8.69
C SER A 155 1.47 5.57 -7.27
N HIS A 156 2.20 6.25 -6.41
CA HIS A 156 2.38 5.89 -5.01
C HIS A 156 1.07 5.96 -4.23
N ASN A 157 0.96 5.14 -3.17
CA ASN A 157 -0.26 5.06 -2.36
C ASN A 157 -0.15 5.94 -1.11
N PHE A 158 -0.07 7.26 -1.29
CA PHE A 158 -0.04 8.24 -0.21
C PHE A 158 -1.12 9.31 -0.39
N ASP A 159 -1.42 10.04 0.69
CA ASP A 159 -2.24 11.25 0.62
C ASP A 159 -1.35 12.44 0.21
N ILE A 160 -1.63 13.01 -0.97
CA ILE A 160 -0.83 14.11 -1.54
C ILE A 160 -0.86 15.38 -0.67
N LYS A 161 -1.96 15.61 0.06
CA LYS A 161 -2.09 16.74 0.96
C LYS A 161 -1.13 16.58 2.13
N LEU A 162 -1.14 15.42 2.78
CA LEU A 162 -0.21 15.11 3.88
C LEU A 162 1.25 15.14 3.44
N LEU A 163 1.55 14.67 2.21
CA LEU A 163 2.92 14.74 1.69
C LEU A 163 3.38 16.20 1.51
N LYS A 164 2.54 17.07 0.94
CA LYS A 164 2.86 18.50 0.76
C LYS A 164 3.01 19.21 2.11
N GLU A 165 2.16 18.89 3.09
CA GLU A 165 2.28 19.38 4.47
C GLU A 165 3.63 18.96 5.06
N ALA A 166 4.01 17.68 4.95
CA ALA A 166 5.28 17.15 5.46
C ALA A 166 6.51 17.82 4.83
N LEU A 167 6.44 18.22 3.56
CA LEU A 167 7.52 18.97 2.90
C LEU A 167 7.65 20.40 3.42
N SER A 168 6.55 21.03 3.82
CA SER A 168 6.50 22.39 4.35
C SER A 168 6.78 22.48 5.85
N GLU A 169 6.65 21.37 6.58
CA GLU A 169 6.92 21.32 8.03
C GLU A 169 8.38 21.68 8.33
N LYS A 170 8.58 22.42 9.44
CA LYS A 170 9.93 22.63 9.98
C LYS A 170 10.52 21.31 10.43
N PRO A 171 11.86 21.14 10.37
CA PRO A 171 12.52 19.95 10.90
C PRO A 171 12.11 19.71 12.35
N HIS A 172 11.74 18.48 12.67
CA HIS A 172 11.44 18.06 14.05
C HIS A 172 12.69 18.21 14.93
N ASN A 173 12.49 18.51 16.21
CA ASN A 173 13.57 18.42 17.19
C ASN A 173 13.87 16.94 17.52
N THR A 174 15.10 16.63 17.87
CA THR A 174 15.50 15.25 18.23
C THR A 174 14.65 14.67 19.36
N THR A 175 14.19 15.53 20.29
CA THR A 175 13.29 15.16 21.39
C THR A 175 11.89 14.72 20.92
N GLU A 176 11.43 15.18 19.77
CA GLU A 176 10.11 14.82 19.22
C GLU A 176 10.11 13.45 18.53
N LEU A 177 11.29 12.89 18.23
CA LEU A 177 11.43 11.52 17.72
C LEU A 177 11.13 10.48 18.79
N PHE A 178 11.40 10.78 20.04
CA PHE A 178 11.20 9.89 21.17
C PHE A 178 9.84 10.13 21.80
N GLY A 179 9.15 9.04 22.14
CA GLY A 179 7.88 9.14 22.86
C GLY A 179 7.99 9.90 24.18
N VAL A 180 6.85 10.32 24.70
CA VAL A 180 6.73 11.14 25.94
C VAL A 180 7.42 10.48 27.15
N ASP A 181 7.45 9.17 27.20
CA ASP A 181 8.02 8.37 28.29
C ASP A 181 9.53 8.02 28.13
N ARG A 182 10.18 8.61 27.13
CA ARG A 182 11.61 8.39 26.77
C ARG A 182 11.99 6.96 26.42
N ARG A 183 11.05 6.03 26.33
CA ARG A 183 11.30 4.67 25.84
C ARG A 183 11.31 4.67 24.31
N ILE A 184 12.09 3.74 23.74
CA ILE A 184 12.06 3.48 22.29
C ILE A 184 10.74 2.74 21.96
N SER A 185 9.79 3.45 21.40
CA SER A 185 8.49 2.88 21.01
C SER A 185 8.55 2.28 19.62
N VAL A 186 8.17 1.01 19.48
CA VAL A 186 8.06 0.28 18.21
C VAL A 186 6.58 0.02 17.93
N LEU A 187 6.05 0.68 16.89
CA LEU A 187 4.64 0.64 16.52
C LEU A 187 4.38 -0.25 15.30
N THR A 188 3.48 -1.22 15.45
CA THR A 188 2.83 -1.92 14.35
C THR A 188 1.40 -1.42 14.23
N ILE A 189 1.03 -0.71 13.14
CA ILE A 189 -0.28 -0.07 12.96
C ILE A 189 -1.01 -0.54 11.70
N GLY A 190 -2.33 -0.63 11.75
CA GLY A 190 -3.21 -1.04 10.64
C GLY A 190 -3.56 -2.52 10.68
N GLY A 191 -3.60 -3.21 9.55
CA GLY A 191 -3.83 -4.66 9.51
C GLY A 191 -2.64 -5.40 10.13
N ILE A 192 -2.84 -6.05 11.27
CA ILE A 192 -1.81 -6.88 11.93
C ILE A 192 -1.82 -8.23 11.24
N ARG A 193 -0.85 -8.45 10.38
CA ARG A 193 -0.61 -9.67 9.59
C ARG A 193 0.72 -10.26 9.97
N ASP A 194 1.10 -11.38 9.32
CA ASP A 194 2.46 -11.93 9.40
C ASP A 194 2.89 -12.15 10.86
N TYR A 195 2.13 -13.01 11.55
CA TYR A 195 2.32 -13.33 12.98
C TYR A 195 3.77 -13.58 13.34
N GLU A 196 4.49 -14.41 12.56
CA GLU A 196 5.86 -14.83 12.86
C GLU A 196 6.82 -13.65 12.97
N GLN A 197 6.72 -12.66 12.06
CA GLN A 197 7.59 -11.47 12.06
C GLN A 197 7.25 -10.54 13.22
N ASN A 198 5.96 -10.34 13.50
CA ASN A 198 5.53 -9.53 14.63
C ASN A 198 5.90 -10.20 15.98
N ALA A 199 5.75 -11.52 16.10
CA ALA A 199 6.17 -12.29 17.25
C ALA A 199 7.69 -12.20 17.46
N ALA A 200 8.47 -12.32 16.39
CA ALA A 200 9.94 -12.21 16.46
C ALA A 200 10.39 -10.81 16.95
N VAL A 201 9.76 -9.72 16.46
CA VAL A 201 10.05 -8.36 16.94
C VAL A 201 9.66 -8.22 18.41
N MET A 202 8.46 -8.69 18.79
CA MET A 202 7.97 -8.63 20.17
C MET A 202 8.88 -9.39 21.14
N THR A 203 9.27 -10.61 20.79
CA THR A 203 10.14 -11.45 21.63
C THR A 203 11.55 -10.88 21.74
N ALA A 204 12.11 -10.32 20.66
CA ALA A 204 13.45 -9.72 20.67
C ALA A 204 13.57 -8.48 21.59
N LEU A 205 12.45 -7.79 21.84
CA LEU A 205 12.39 -6.60 22.68
C LEU A 205 11.68 -6.85 24.02
N ALA A 206 11.30 -8.12 24.29
CA ALA A 206 10.51 -8.52 25.45
C ALA A 206 11.19 -8.12 26.77
N ASN A 207 10.41 -7.53 27.66
CA ASN A 207 10.79 -7.17 29.02
C ASN A 207 12.06 -6.28 29.15
N ASN A 208 12.53 -5.70 28.04
CA ASN A 208 13.57 -4.69 28.08
C ASN A 208 12.95 -3.33 28.44
N PRO A 209 13.33 -2.72 29.58
CA PRO A 209 12.72 -1.48 30.07
C PRO A 209 12.96 -0.27 29.14
N SER A 210 13.95 -0.32 28.26
CA SER A 210 14.21 0.72 27.26
C SER A 210 13.19 0.75 26.14
N PHE A 211 12.37 -0.31 25.98
CA PHE A 211 11.44 -0.44 24.86
C PHE A 211 9.97 -0.48 25.29
N LYS A 212 9.13 0.05 24.40
CA LYS A 212 7.68 -0.12 24.40
C LYS A 212 7.26 -0.68 23.05
N ILE A 213 6.36 -1.66 23.02
CA ILE A 213 5.89 -2.33 21.80
C ILE A 213 4.39 -2.10 21.69
N ASP A 214 3.96 -1.44 20.63
CA ASP A 214 2.54 -1.14 20.41
C ASP A 214 2.02 -1.85 19.16
N PHE A 215 0.94 -2.60 19.32
CA PHE A 215 0.14 -3.16 18.24
C PHE A 215 -1.21 -2.44 18.19
N VAL A 216 -1.45 -1.67 17.11
CA VAL A 216 -2.65 -0.86 16.93
C VAL A 216 -3.36 -1.26 15.65
N GLY A 217 -4.55 -1.80 15.76
CA GLY A 217 -5.34 -2.26 14.63
C GLY A 217 -5.97 -3.64 14.84
N ARG A 218 -6.53 -4.20 13.78
CA ARG A 218 -7.16 -5.53 13.79
C ARG A 218 -6.24 -6.57 13.18
N GLY A 219 -6.22 -7.74 13.81
CA GLY A 219 -5.51 -8.90 13.27
C GLY A 219 -6.22 -9.51 12.07
N GLU A 220 -5.46 -9.87 11.05
CA GLU A 220 -5.90 -10.76 9.99
C GLU A 220 -5.50 -12.19 10.37
N GLU A 221 -6.38 -13.16 10.09
CA GLU A 221 -6.16 -14.59 10.42
C GLU A 221 -5.83 -14.82 11.92
N ASN A 222 -6.47 -14.05 12.81
CA ASN A 222 -6.26 -14.09 14.26
C ASN A 222 -4.82 -13.77 14.71
N ALA A 223 -4.03 -13.05 13.93
CA ALA A 223 -2.65 -12.75 14.27
C ALA A 223 -2.53 -11.94 15.58
N ASP A 224 -3.43 -11.01 15.83
CA ASP A 224 -3.49 -10.21 17.06
C ASP A 224 -3.84 -11.06 18.30
N VAL A 225 -4.76 -12.02 18.17
CA VAL A 225 -5.11 -12.96 19.24
C VAL A 225 -3.90 -13.83 19.59
N ARG A 226 -3.26 -14.43 18.59
CA ARG A 226 -2.05 -15.25 18.77
C ARG A 226 -0.88 -14.47 19.39
N LEU A 227 -0.73 -13.18 19.05
CA LEU A 227 0.31 -12.32 19.66
C LEU A 227 0.00 -12.03 21.13
N ARG A 228 -1.27 -11.83 21.52
CA ARG A 228 -1.68 -11.67 22.92
C ARG A 228 -1.42 -12.94 23.72
N GLU A 229 -1.84 -14.10 23.20
CA GLU A 229 -1.57 -15.41 23.81
C GLU A 229 -0.06 -15.65 24.01
N LEU A 230 0.77 -15.28 23.02
CA LEU A 230 2.22 -15.37 23.16
C LEU A 230 2.74 -14.42 24.25
N ALA A 231 2.26 -13.18 24.30
CA ALA A 231 2.67 -12.20 25.30
C ALA A 231 2.33 -12.66 26.73
N GLU A 232 1.14 -13.23 26.92
CA GLU A 232 0.72 -13.80 28.21
C GLU A 232 1.57 -15.00 28.60
N LYS A 233 1.76 -15.96 27.68
CA LYS A 233 2.56 -17.16 27.90
C LYS A 233 4.00 -16.84 28.28
N GLU A 234 4.63 -15.93 27.57
CA GLU A 234 6.04 -15.53 27.77
C GLU A 234 6.18 -14.40 28.82
N ARG A 235 5.06 -13.96 29.43
CA ARG A 235 5.01 -12.88 30.43
C ARG A 235 5.69 -11.59 29.96
N ILE A 236 5.40 -11.18 28.71
CA ILE A 236 5.92 -9.93 28.12
C ILE A 236 5.10 -8.75 28.64
N THR A 237 5.73 -7.86 29.42
CA THR A 237 5.06 -6.77 30.14
C THR A 237 5.14 -5.43 29.44
N ASN A 238 6.07 -5.25 28.50
CA ASN A 238 6.28 -4.00 27.77
C ASN A 238 5.58 -3.93 26.40
N VAL A 239 4.56 -4.77 26.20
CA VAL A 239 3.72 -4.80 25.00
C VAL A 239 2.31 -4.28 25.30
N HIS A 240 1.75 -3.51 24.36
CA HIS A 240 0.40 -2.98 24.42
C HIS A 240 -0.36 -3.28 23.12
N PHE A 241 -1.64 -3.65 23.24
CA PHE A 241 -2.53 -3.95 22.13
C PHE A 241 -3.77 -3.06 22.19
N GLN A 242 -3.86 -2.05 21.34
CA GLN A 242 -4.99 -1.11 21.34
C GLN A 242 -6.21 -1.64 20.59
N GLY A 243 -6.05 -2.51 19.59
CA GLY A 243 -7.17 -2.93 18.75
C GLY A 243 -7.55 -1.90 17.68
N TYR A 244 -8.85 -1.79 17.37
CA TYR A 244 -9.34 -0.88 16.33
C TYR A 244 -9.07 0.60 16.69
N TYR A 245 -8.80 1.39 15.65
CA TYR A 245 -8.64 2.83 15.73
C TYR A 245 -9.33 3.50 14.51
N GLU A 246 -9.75 4.73 14.66
CA GLU A 246 -10.27 5.52 13.56
C GLU A 246 -9.12 6.04 12.67
N LYS A 247 -9.32 6.02 11.35
CA LYS A 247 -8.27 6.44 10.41
C LYS A 247 -7.74 7.85 10.64
N SER A 248 -8.56 8.73 11.20
CA SER A 248 -8.20 10.09 11.61
C SER A 248 -7.18 10.14 12.75
N GLU A 249 -7.08 9.09 13.57
CA GLU A 249 -6.12 8.99 14.67
C GLU A 249 -4.71 8.55 14.22
N GLU A 250 -4.61 7.95 13.04
CA GLU A 250 -3.36 7.37 12.53
C GLU A 250 -2.19 8.37 12.53
N PRO A 251 -2.36 9.65 12.11
CA PRO A 251 -1.29 10.64 12.18
C PRO A 251 -0.74 10.85 13.59
N ARG A 252 -1.62 10.92 14.60
CA ARG A 252 -1.24 11.08 16.01
C ARG A 252 -0.47 9.85 16.50
N LEU A 253 -1.04 8.66 16.30
CA LEU A 253 -0.44 7.39 16.71
C LEU A 253 0.95 7.17 16.11
N VAL A 254 1.13 7.51 14.83
CA VAL A 254 2.44 7.41 14.16
C VAL A 254 3.42 8.46 14.70
N ARG A 255 2.98 9.69 14.96
CA ARG A 255 3.87 10.72 15.54
C ARG A 255 4.35 10.39 16.95
N GLU A 256 3.58 9.64 17.72
CA GLU A 256 3.91 9.23 19.09
C GLU A 256 4.92 8.08 19.18
N CYS A 257 5.20 7.34 18.10
CA CYS A 257 6.18 6.26 18.12
C CYS A 257 7.60 6.74 17.76
N THR A 258 8.61 5.92 18.11
CA THR A 258 10.00 6.11 17.69
C THR A 258 10.26 5.41 16.35
N PHE A 259 9.83 4.15 16.21
CA PHE A 259 9.98 3.38 14.99
C PHE A 259 8.64 2.81 14.51
N LEU A 260 8.41 2.83 13.19
CA LEU A 260 7.38 2.00 12.57
C LEU A 260 7.94 0.62 12.22
N ASN A 261 7.23 -0.43 12.65
CA ASN A 261 7.54 -1.80 12.30
C ASN A 261 6.97 -2.15 10.91
N ILE A 262 7.86 -2.42 9.97
CA ILE A 262 7.59 -2.86 8.59
C ILE A 262 8.42 -4.12 8.28
N PHE A 263 8.75 -4.88 9.30
CA PHE A 263 9.44 -6.14 9.15
C PHE A 263 8.46 -7.21 8.67
N TYR A 264 8.51 -7.52 7.37
CA TYR A 264 7.63 -8.48 6.70
C TYR A 264 8.39 -9.76 6.33
N PRO A 265 7.66 -10.88 6.15
CA PRO A 265 8.28 -12.11 5.65
C PRO A 265 8.77 -11.92 4.22
N ARG A 266 9.82 -12.66 3.87
CA ARG A 266 10.34 -12.70 2.50
C ARG A 266 9.35 -13.41 1.59
N LYS A 267 8.61 -12.62 0.85
CA LYS A 267 7.67 -13.05 -0.20
C LYS A 267 7.76 -12.05 -1.35
N LEU A 268 7.64 -12.51 -2.57
CA LEU A 268 7.75 -11.63 -3.75
C LEU A 268 6.85 -10.40 -3.66
N SER A 269 5.63 -10.55 -3.13
CA SER A 269 4.69 -9.45 -2.90
C SER A 269 5.21 -8.41 -1.89
N HIS A 270 5.88 -8.84 -0.82
CA HIS A 270 6.47 -7.94 0.17
C HIS A 270 7.81 -7.38 -0.29
N ASP A 271 8.60 -8.19 -1.01
CA ASP A 271 9.92 -7.78 -1.51
C ASP A 271 9.82 -6.66 -2.54
N THR A 272 8.68 -6.54 -3.24
CA THR A 272 8.50 -5.60 -4.36
C THR A 272 7.54 -4.44 -4.07
N ALA A 273 6.71 -4.53 -3.04
CA ALA A 273 5.71 -3.50 -2.71
C ALA A 273 6.25 -2.42 -1.78
N LEU A 274 5.67 -1.22 -1.86
CA LEU A 274 5.78 -0.17 -0.85
C LEU A 274 4.47 -0.14 -0.03
N SER A 275 4.56 -0.36 1.27
CA SER A 275 3.40 -0.42 2.16
C SER A 275 2.91 0.96 2.58
N ASN A 276 1.65 1.05 3.04
CA ASN A 276 1.13 2.29 3.60
C ASN A 276 1.94 2.77 4.82
N ARG A 277 2.46 1.85 5.63
CA ARG A 277 3.33 2.18 6.76
C ARG A 277 4.63 2.86 6.32
N PHE A 278 5.19 2.43 5.18
CA PHE A 278 6.37 3.07 4.60
C PHE A 278 6.11 4.54 4.25
N TYR A 279 4.99 4.83 3.59
CA TYR A 279 4.62 6.22 3.28
C TYR A 279 4.30 7.03 4.54
N ASN A 280 3.58 6.45 5.50
CA ASN A 280 3.28 7.10 6.77
C ASN A 280 4.56 7.44 7.54
N SER A 281 5.52 6.52 7.58
CA SER A 281 6.82 6.76 8.21
C SER A 281 7.52 7.97 7.60
N LEU A 282 7.57 8.07 6.28
CA LEU A 282 8.16 9.21 5.58
C LEU A 282 7.39 10.49 5.82
N ILE A 283 6.06 10.46 5.74
CA ILE A 283 5.20 11.65 5.92
C ILE A 283 5.33 12.19 7.35
N PHE A 284 5.31 11.33 8.34
CA PHE A 284 5.34 11.74 9.76
C PHE A 284 6.76 11.76 10.37
N GLY A 285 7.80 11.57 9.55
CA GLY A 285 9.19 11.71 9.96
C GLY A 285 9.65 10.68 10.99
N LYS A 286 9.20 9.41 10.87
CA LYS A 286 9.56 8.34 11.80
C LYS A 286 10.48 7.30 11.16
N PRO A 287 11.59 6.92 11.83
CA PRO A 287 12.42 5.80 11.37
C PRO A 287 11.65 4.49 11.26
N MET A 288 12.14 3.59 10.41
CA MET A 288 11.51 2.31 10.10
C MET A 288 12.36 1.11 10.50
N ILE A 289 11.70 0.02 10.86
CA ILE A 289 12.29 -1.31 10.91
C ILE A 289 11.77 -2.06 9.68
N THR A 290 12.64 -2.42 8.75
CA THR A 290 12.24 -3.07 7.49
C THR A 290 12.98 -4.37 7.25
N THR A 291 12.47 -5.19 6.34
CA THR A 291 13.17 -6.40 5.88
C THR A 291 14.26 -6.01 4.87
N ALA A 292 15.48 -6.44 5.13
CA ALA A 292 16.62 -6.20 4.23
C ALA A 292 16.44 -6.88 2.87
N ASN A 293 17.10 -6.34 1.84
CA ASN A 293 17.01 -6.83 0.44
C ASN A 293 15.58 -6.84 -0.13
N THR A 294 14.76 -5.89 0.30
CA THR A 294 13.43 -5.57 -0.26
C THR A 294 13.45 -4.13 -0.78
N VAL A 295 12.47 -3.76 -1.59
CA VAL A 295 12.40 -2.36 -2.08
C VAL A 295 12.31 -1.36 -0.92
N GLN A 296 11.59 -1.67 0.15
CA GLN A 296 11.51 -0.82 1.34
C GLN A 296 12.83 -0.80 2.10
N GLY A 297 13.47 -1.97 2.27
CA GLY A 297 14.78 -2.10 2.90
C GLY A 297 15.87 -1.34 2.15
N ASP A 298 15.85 -1.37 0.83
CA ASP A 298 16.79 -0.65 -0.03
C ASP A 298 16.63 0.88 0.16
N TYR A 299 15.39 1.41 0.21
CA TYR A 299 15.14 2.82 0.52
C TYR A 299 15.64 3.18 1.93
N VAL A 300 15.33 2.36 2.93
CA VAL A 300 15.77 2.62 4.31
C VAL A 300 17.28 2.66 4.43
N THR A 301 17.98 1.71 3.83
CA THR A 301 19.45 1.64 3.87
C THR A 301 20.09 2.79 3.11
N ASN A 302 19.63 3.06 1.87
CA ASN A 302 20.25 4.05 1.00
C ASN A 302 20.07 5.49 1.50
N TYR A 303 18.96 5.75 2.20
CA TYR A 303 18.64 7.10 2.69
C TYR A 303 18.77 7.24 4.21
N GLY A 304 19.22 6.20 4.95
CA GLY A 304 19.38 6.26 6.40
C GLY A 304 18.08 6.52 7.17
N LEU A 305 16.98 5.93 6.70
CA LEU A 305 15.62 6.17 7.23
C LEU A 305 15.19 5.17 8.29
N GLY A 306 16.12 4.47 8.91
CA GLY A 306 15.86 3.44 9.90
C GLY A 306 16.82 2.26 9.76
N VAL A 307 16.37 1.07 10.13
CA VAL A 307 17.15 -0.16 10.08
C VAL A 307 16.52 -1.20 9.15
N ALA A 308 17.35 -1.86 8.35
CA ALA A 308 16.92 -2.97 7.49
C ALA A 308 17.57 -4.26 8.02
N ILE A 309 16.74 -5.24 8.40
CA ILE A 309 17.16 -6.45 9.09
C ILE A 309 16.76 -7.71 8.33
N ASN A 310 17.56 -8.78 8.49
CA ASN A 310 17.21 -10.12 7.99
C ASN A 310 16.55 -10.98 9.08
N ASN A 311 16.87 -10.71 10.35
CA ASN A 311 16.31 -11.36 11.53
C ASN A 311 16.35 -10.40 12.72
N THR A 312 15.79 -10.81 13.86
CA THR A 312 15.62 -9.98 15.04
C THR A 312 16.63 -10.27 16.16
N ALA A 313 17.65 -11.12 15.92
CA ALA A 313 18.59 -11.59 16.98
C ALA A 313 19.27 -10.47 17.77
N ASN A 314 19.62 -9.36 17.11
CA ASN A 314 20.28 -8.21 17.72
C ASN A 314 19.42 -6.93 17.59
N LEU A 315 18.10 -7.06 17.56
CA LEU A 315 17.22 -5.91 17.25
C LEU A 315 17.35 -4.80 18.30
N GLY A 316 17.28 -5.12 19.59
CA GLY A 316 17.39 -4.12 20.66
C GLY A 316 18.66 -3.27 20.57
N PRO A 317 19.85 -3.87 20.65
CA PRO A 317 21.11 -3.15 20.48
C PRO A 317 21.22 -2.36 19.16
N LEU A 318 20.68 -2.88 18.07
CA LEU A 318 20.67 -2.19 16.77
C LEU A 318 19.83 -0.91 16.80
N LEU A 319 18.65 -0.96 17.42
CA LEU A 319 17.78 0.21 17.58
C LEU A 319 18.37 1.25 18.52
N GLU A 320 18.95 0.81 19.64
CA GLU A 320 19.65 1.70 20.59
C GLU A 320 20.84 2.40 19.93
N ASN A 321 21.64 1.66 19.15
CA ASN A 321 22.76 2.25 18.41
C ASN A 321 22.30 3.23 17.34
N TYR A 322 21.24 2.91 16.58
CA TYR A 322 20.66 3.82 15.59
C TYR A 322 20.24 5.16 16.25
N ILE A 323 19.61 5.10 17.43
CA ILE A 323 19.20 6.27 18.19
C ILE A 323 20.40 7.09 18.67
N LYS A 324 21.43 6.42 19.20
CA LYS A 324 22.65 7.04 19.70
C LYS A 324 23.41 7.79 18.59
N GLU A 325 23.44 7.23 17.39
CA GLU A 325 24.13 7.81 16.23
C GLU A 325 23.21 8.69 15.37
N PHE A 326 21.97 8.95 15.82
CA PHE A 326 20.98 9.62 15.01
C PHE A 326 21.34 11.06 14.67
N ASP A 327 21.51 11.36 13.39
CA ASP A 327 21.68 12.70 12.86
C ASP A 327 20.36 13.21 12.24
N MET A 328 19.65 14.05 12.99
CA MET A 328 18.39 14.65 12.58
C MET A 328 18.50 15.41 11.26
N LYS A 329 19.56 16.19 11.09
CA LYS A 329 19.74 17.01 9.87
C LYS A 329 19.89 16.13 8.64
N LYS A 330 20.70 15.08 8.73
CA LYS A 330 20.91 14.11 7.66
C LYS A 330 19.61 13.35 7.36
N TYR A 331 18.93 12.87 8.40
CA TYR A 331 17.65 12.16 8.27
C TYR A 331 16.61 13.02 7.53
N GLU A 332 16.38 14.25 7.99
CA GLU A 332 15.40 15.17 7.39
C GLU A 332 15.78 15.56 5.95
N THR A 333 17.06 15.76 5.66
CA THR A 333 17.53 16.04 4.29
C THR A 333 17.18 14.88 3.36
N ASN A 334 17.48 13.65 3.76
CA ASN A 334 17.23 12.45 2.96
C ASN A 334 15.72 12.15 2.84
N ARG A 335 14.98 12.30 3.94
CA ARG A 335 13.52 12.14 3.96
C ARG A 335 12.86 13.12 2.99
N LYS A 336 13.17 14.40 3.07
CA LYS A 336 12.62 15.44 2.17
C LYS A 336 13.03 15.24 0.74
N TYR A 337 14.25 14.76 0.47
CA TYR A 337 14.69 14.39 -0.87
C TYR A 337 13.78 13.31 -1.47
N LEU A 338 13.49 12.25 -0.69
CA LEU A 338 12.64 11.15 -1.15
C LEU A 338 11.17 11.58 -1.31
N LEU A 339 10.63 12.38 -0.38
CA LEU A 339 9.28 12.94 -0.51
C LEU A 339 9.14 13.83 -1.76
N ASN A 340 10.16 14.64 -2.09
CA ASN A 340 10.17 15.42 -3.33
C ASN A 340 10.26 14.52 -4.59
N SER A 341 10.96 13.39 -4.51
CA SER A 341 10.94 12.41 -5.61
C SER A 341 9.54 11.85 -5.83
N PHE A 342 8.84 11.47 -4.77
CA PHE A 342 7.47 10.96 -4.86
C PHE A 342 6.46 12.03 -5.31
N LEU A 343 6.71 13.30 -4.97
CA LEU A 343 5.90 14.41 -5.50
C LEU A 343 6.09 14.55 -7.01
N ARG A 344 7.31 14.43 -7.53
CA ARG A 344 7.56 14.44 -8.98
C ARG A 344 6.87 13.27 -9.68
N ASP A 345 6.92 12.06 -9.09
CA ASP A 345 6.20 10.90 -9.64
C ASP A 345 4.69 11.14 -9.67
N TYR A 346 4.14 11.77 -8.63
CA TYR A 346 2.73 12.17 -8.61
C TYR A 346 2.40 13.20 -9.69
N ASP A 347 3.24 14.19 -9.92
CA ASP A 347 3.01 15.22 -10.95
C ASP A 347 3.04 14.61 -12.37
N ILE A 348 3.96 13.67 -12.63
CA ILE A 348 4.00 12.88 -13.88
C ILE A 348 2.71 12.06 -14.01
N PHE A 349 2.33 11.34 -12.97
CA PHE A 349 1.11 10.54 -12.96
C PHE A 349 -0.14 11.41 -13.19
N LYS A 350 -0.26 12.54 -12.50
CA LYS A 350 -1.36 13.50 -12.66
C LYS A 350 -1.46 14.00 -14.10
N ASN A 351 -0.32 14.36 -14.69
CA ASN A 351 -0.28 14.81 -16.09
C ASN A 351 -0.77 13.71 -17.04
N VAL A 352 -0.34 12.45 -16.83
CA VAL A 352 -0.78 11.31 -17.65
C VAL A 352 -2.30 11.09 -17.53
N VAL A 353 -2.85 11.12 -16.32
CA VAL A 353 -4.30 10.98 -16.11
C VAL A 353 -5.05 12.16 -16.76
N THR A 354 -4.50 13.38 -16.68
CA THR A 354 -5.07 14.57 -17.33
C THR A 354 -5.13 14.40 -18.84
N ILE A 355 -4.02 14.04 -19.48
CA ILE A 355 -3.95 13.78 -20.92
C ILE A 355 -4.94 12.68 -21.32
N PHE A 356 -4.94 11.58 -20.57
CA PHE A 356 -5.86 10.48 -20.82
C PHE A 356 -7.33 10.91 -20.69
N ALA A 357 -7.64 11.76 -19.72
CA ALA A 357 -8.99 12.19 -19.43
C ALA A 357 -9.48 13.35 -20.32
N THR A 358 -8.64 14.07 -21.05
CA THR A 358 -9.02 15.24 -21.83
C THR A 358 -8.84 15.07 -23.34
N GLN A 359 -7.94 14.20 -23.78
CA GLN A 359 -7.75 13.96 -25.22
C GLN A 359 -8.79 12.97 -25.76
N SER A 360 -9.24 13.16 -26.99
CA SER A 360 -10.22 12.30 -27.68
C SER A 360 -9.64 10.96 -28.10
#